data_f26ce44fa609e8f32ae4f6ddde1ce0ef
#
_entry.id   f26ce44fa609e8f32ae4f6ddde1ce0ef
#
_cell.length_a   1.000
_cell.length_b   1.000
_cell.length_c   1.000
_cell.angle_alpha   90.00
_cell.angle_beta   90.00
_cell.angle_gamma   90.00
#
_symmetry.space_group_name_H-M   'P 1'
#
loop_
_entity.id
_entity.type
_entity.pdbx_description
1 polymer ?
#
loop_
_entity_poly.entity_id
_entity_poly.type
_entity_poly.pdbx_seq_one_letter_code
_entity_poly.pdbx_strand_id
1 'polypeptide(L)'
;MLIRGGRVVDGTGNPSYSADIGITTGRISAMGRLAGATAKRVVDAAGLTVAPGFIDIHNHSDNTVLTDGNAQSMVRQGVTSMIFGEGGSAAPDKDGFADFQSYFAELRKRGISTNIGSYAGSSQVWTQVRGPKAGPPTPVELDRMRALVRQAMEQGALGVASSLSGPPGAWIDTATLVALCEVAGQYGGIYSTHMRTEGFGVFESVAEAIEIGRKARLPVDIIHLKIAEHKLWGQMPELIRTIANARQNGQEVEAHVYPYRAGQNNLSSIIPPWAHEGGREALLGRLRDPALKQRLVREIENGIPGSNWYNHYTATGSWEGMLLVSLSNAAYKKFEGRRMNEVIRELGGDPVDVLFRVLLDNRGSVPTVYFHHSEEDMQYALKQPFVSIGSDGTAVATEGTLARGNPHPRYYGTFPRVLGRYVRELKLISLEEAVRKMTSANASKIRVFDRGLLRPGMAADVAVFDAGRIIDRSTFDKPHQYAEGVEYVVVNGVVVLDKGKHTGARPGVILHGPGFRP
;
A
#
# COMPACT_ATOMS: atom_id res chain seq x y z
N MET A 1 -8.94 11.38 -28.75
CA MET A 1 -9.71 10.14 -28.46
C MET A 1 -11.11 10.54 -28.02
N LEU A 2 -12.11 9.68 -28.25
CA LEU A 2 -13.48 9.87 -27.76
C LEU A 2 -13.92 8.60 -27.05
N ILE A 3 -14.40 8.70 -25.80
CA ILE A 3 -15.09 7.62 -25.10
C ILE A 3 -16.57 7.91 -25.19
N ARG A 4 -17.38 7.01 -25.76
CA ARG A 4 -18.76 7.26 -26.14
C ARG A 4 -19.75 6.36 -25.43
N GLY A 5 -20.91 6.95 -25.00
CA GLY A 5 -22.08 6.22 -24.55
C GLY A 5 -21.99 5.59 -23.17
N GLY A 6 -21.00 5.98 -22.37
CA GLY A 6 -20.80 5.41 -21.04
C GLY A 6 -21.67 6.04 -19.95
N ARG A 7 -21.87 5.28 -18.86
CA ARG A 7 -22.38 5.80 -17.59
C ARG A 7 -21.23 6.38 -16.80
N VAL A 8 -21.17 7.69 -16.69
CA VAL A 8 -20.09 8.41 -16.02
C VAL A 8 -20.31 8.43 -14.51
N VAL A 9 -19.31 7.97 -13.75
CA VAL A 9 -19.16 8.13 -12.30
C VAL A 9 -17.91 8.98 -12.10
N ASP A 10 -18.09 10.28 -11.95
CA ASP A 10 -17.04 11.29 -12.18
C ASP A 10 -15.99 11.43 -11.05
N GLY A 11 -16.12 10.65 -9.99
CA GLY A 11 -15.20 10.68 -8.84
C GLY A 11 -15.60 11.66 -7.73
N THR A 12 -16.70 12.40 -7.89
CA THR A 12 -17.19 13.35 -6.87
C THR A 12 -17.97 12.69 -5.74
N GLY A 13 -18.49 11.47 -5.96
CA GLY A 13 -19.50 10.83 -5.11
C GLY A 13 -20.93 11.22 -5.45
N ASN A 14 -21.15 12.14 -6.39
CA ASN A 14 -22.48 12.52 -6.90
C ASN A 14 -23.07 11.39 -7.79
N PRO A 15 -24.41 11.38 -7.99
CA PRO A 15 -25.06 10.41 -8.86
C PRO A 15 -24.47 10.37 -10.27
N SER A 16 -24.39 9.17 -10.83
CA SER A 16 -23.89 8.91 -12.17
C SER A 16 -24.83 9.47 -13.26
N TYR A 17 -24.27 9.82 -14.42
CA TYR A 17 -24.99 10.36 -15.57
C TYR A 17 -24.41 9.81 -16.89
N SER A 18 -25.14 9.97 -18.00
CA SER A 18 -24.67 9.57 -19.32
C SER A 18 -23.94 10.72 -20.00
N ALA A 19 -22.73 10.48 -20.47
CA ALA A 19 -21.95 11.45 -21.25
C ALA A 19 -20.88 10.76 -22.10
N ASP A 20 -20.48 11.45 -23.17
CA ASP A 20 -19.27 11.17 -23.91
C ASP A 20 -18.10 11.98 -23.32
N ILE A 21 -16.87 11.49 -23.47
CA ILE A 21 -15.67 12.16 -22.99
C ILE A 21 -14.68 12.33 -24.15
N GLY A 22 -14.39 13.58 -24.51
CA GLY A 22 -13.36 13.97 -25.47
C GLY A 22 -12.00 14.11 -24.78
N ILE A 23 -10.96 13.55 -25.37
CA ILE A 23 -9.58 13.59 -24.84
C ILE A 23 -8.65 14.12 -25.93
N THR A 24 -7.89 15.17 -25.60
CA THR A 24 -6.91 15.81 -26.48
C THR A 24 -5.63 16.10 -25.69
N THR A 25 -4.48 15.78 -26.25
CA THR A 25 -3.15 16.05 -25.66
C THR A 25 -3.02 15.60 -24.19
N GLY A 26 -3.52 14.39 -23.89
CA GLY A 26 -3.42 13.81 -22.55
C GLY A 26 -4.39 14.36 -21.52
N ARG A 27 -5.31 15.27 -21.90
CA ARG A 27 -6.29 15.87 -20.99
C ARG A 27 -7.72 15.66 -21.48
N ILE A 28 -8.67 15.65 -20.56
CA ILE A 28 -10.09 15.71 -20.86
C ILE A 28 -10.38 17.08 -21.45
N SER A 29 -10.82 17.12 -22.70
CA SER A 29 -11.10 18.37 -23.44
C SER A 29 -12.56 18.77 -23.42
N ALA A 30 -13.49 17.78 -23.35
CA ALA A 30 -14.93 18.02 -23.34
C ALA A 30 -15.67 16.85 -22.69
N MET A 31 -16.84 17.13 -22.11
CA MET A 31 -17.77 16.14 -21.59
C MET A 31 -19.21 16.56 -21.92
N GLY A 32 -20.08 15.58 -22.20
CA GLY A 32 -21.49 15.80 -22.52
C GLY A 32 -21.93 15.04 -23.76
N ARG A 33 -22.92 15.53 -24.48
CA ARG A 33 -23.35 14.96 -25.78
C ARG A 33 -22.42 15.43 -26.90
N LEU A 34 -21.54 14.52 -27.36
CA LEU A 34 -20.55 14.82 -28.41
C LEU A 34 -20.91 14.07 -29.71
N ALA A 35 -22.20 14.04 -30.07
CA ALA A 35 -22.75 13.25 -31.19
C ALA A 35 -22.05 13.49 -32.54
N GLY A 36 -21.66 14.73 -32.86
CA GLY A 36 -20.95 15.10 -34.09
C GLY A 36 -19.43 15.05 -33.99
N ALA A 37 -18.86 14.70 -32.83
CA ALA A 37 -17.44 14.73 -32.67
C ALA A 37 -16.77 13.58 -33.40
N THR A 38 -15.63 13.86 -34.04
CA THR A 38 -14.75 12.87 -34.67
C THR A 38 -13.46 12.72 -33.89
N ALA A 39 -12.89 11.52 -33.87
CA ALA A 39 -11.64 11.26 -33.20
C ALA A 39 -10.85 10.14 -33.93
N LYS A 40 -9.52 10.21 -33.86
CA LYS A 40 -8.66 9.13 -34.42
C LYS A 40 -8.93 7.77 -33.78
N ARG A 41 -9.41 7.78 -32.53
CA ARG A 41 -9.81 6.58 -31.79
C ARG A 41 -11.12 6.84 -31.05
N VAL A 42 -12.05 5.92 -31.19
CA VAL A 42 -13.30 5.87 -30.43
C VAL A 42 -13.27 4.62 -29.55
N VAL A 43 -13.57 4.79 -28.26
CA VAL A 43 -13.82 3.71 -27.29
C VAL A 43 -15.34 3.68 -27.10
N ASP A 44 -15.96 2.58 -27.48
CA ASP A 44 -17.37 2.34 -27.22
C ASP A 44 -17.52 1.87 -25.76
N ALA A 45 -18.19 2.68 -24.96
CA ALA A 45 -18.47 2.42 -23.55
C ALA A 45 -19.98 2.18 -23.28
N ALA A 46 -20.75 1.88 -24.33
CA ALA A 46 -22.19 1.58 -24.17
C ALA A 46 -22.40 0.41 -23.19
N GLY A 47 -23.22 0.65 -22.16
CA GLY A 47 -23.47 -0.33 -21.09
C GLY A 47 -22.36 -0.43 -20.02
N LEU A 48 -21.26 0.31 -20.18
CA LEU A 48 -20.14 0.31 -19.25
C LEU A 48 -20.14 1.55 -18.34
N THR A 49 -19.47 1.42 -17.20
CA THR A 49 -19.15 2.54 -16.30
C THR A 49 -17.82 3.18 -16.71
N VAL A 50 -17.82 4.51 -16.79
CA VAL A 50 -16.62 5.31 -17.05
C VAL A 50 -16.31 6.12 -15.79
N ALA A 51 -15.15 5.87 -15.20
CA ALA A 51 -14.69 6.50 -13.96
C ALA A 51 -13.30 7.11 -14.16
N PRO A 52 -12.85 8.03 -13.29
CA PRO A 52 -11.43 8.38 -13.21
C PRO A 52 -10.60 7.12 -12.98
N GLY A 53 -9.40 7.07 -13.51
CA GLY A 53 -8.46 6.00 -13.21
C GLY A 53 -8.18 5.92 -11.71
N PHE A 54 -8.10 4.71 -11.18
CA PHE A 54 -7.93 4.50 -9.75
C PHE A 54 -6.51 4.89 -9.31
N ILE A 55 -6.43 5.53 -8.15
CA ILE A 55 -5.18 5.95 -7.51
C ILE A 55 -4.94 5.01 -6.33
N ASP A 56 -3.95 4.13 -6.47
CA ASP A 56 -3.51 3.26 -5.40
C ASP A 56 -2.56 4.02 -4.47
N ILE A 57 -3.09 4.48 -3.35
CA ILE A 57 -2.38 5.37 -2.41
C ILE A 57 -1.31 4.65 -1.58
N HIS A 58 -1.30 3.31 -1.61
CA HIS A 58 -0.38 2.48 -0.86
C HIS A 58 0.05 1.26 -1.68
N ASN A 59 1.27 1.30 -2.19
CA ASN A 59 1.79 0.29 -3.12
C ASN A 59 3.29 0.05 -2.90
N HIS A 60 3.74 -1.20 -3.07
CA HIS A 60 5.11 -1.65 -2.88
C HIS A 60 5.79 -2.08 -4.19
N SER A 61 5.51 -1.38 -5.29
CA SER A 61 6.02 -1.76 -6.62
C SER A 61 7.33 -1.08 -7.01
N ASP A 62 7.98 -0.37 -6.11
CA ASP A 62 9.22 0.39 -6.36
C ASP A 62 10.29 -0.41 -7.12
N ASN A 63 10.44 -1.70 -6.86
CA ASN A 63 11.36 -2.60 -7.56
C ASN A 63 10.74 -3.33 -8.74
N THR A 64 9.48 -3.74 -8.61
CA THR A 64 8.85 -4.55 -9.66
C THR A 64 8.58 -3.77 -10.93
N VAL A 65 8.31 -2.45 -10.85
CA VAL A 65 8.18 -1.58 -12.02
C VAL A 65 9.51 -1.37 -12.75
N LEU A 66 10.65 -1.51 -12.08
CA LEU A 66 11.97 -1.56 -12.73
C LEU A 66 12.19 -2.87 -13.48
N THR A 67 11.56 -3.96 -13.05
CA THR A 67 11.62 -5.26 -13.71
C THR A 67 10.65 -5.32 -14.90
N ASP A 68 9.39 -4.90 -14.70
CA ASP A 68 8.37 -4.78 -15.74
C ASP A 68 7.50 -3.53 -15.51
N GLY A 69 7.78 -2.48 -16.28
CA GLY A 69 7.02 -1.22 -16.25
C GLY A 69 5.57 -1.34 -16.74
N ASN A 70 5.12 -2.50 -17.22
CA ASN A 70 3.72 -2.70 -17.61
C ASN A 70 2.77 -2.74 -16.42
N ALA A 71 3.25 -3.04 -15.21
CA ALA A 71 2.44 -3.09 -13.99
C ALA A 71 1.12 -3.89 -14.18
N GLN A 72 1.22 -5.07 -14.78
CA GLN A 72 0.11 -5.88 -15.32
C GLN A 72 -1.06 -6.04 -14.34
N SER A 73 -0.78 -6.45 -13.09
CA SER A 73 -1.85 -6.71 -12.11
C SER A 73 -2.56 -5.43 -11.66
N MET A 74 -1.87 -4.28 -11.66
CA MET A 74 -2.45 -3.00 -11.25
C MET A 74 -3.29 -2.39 -12.37
N VAL A 75 -2.77 -2.33 -13.60
CA VAL A 75 -3.51 -1.81 -14.76
C VAL A 75 -4.83 -2.59 -14.94
N ARG A 76 -4.83 -3.92 -14.79
CA ARG A 76 -6.03 -4.75 -14.94
C ARG A 76 -7.06 -4.58 -13.81
N GLN A 77 -6.70 -3.88 -12.74
CA GLN A 77 -7.63 -3.45 -11.70
C GLN A 77 -8.24 -2.06 -11.97
N GLY A 78 -7.83 -1.37 -13.05
CA GLY A 78 -8.23 0.01 -13.32
C GLY A 78 -7.32 1.07 -12.71
N VAL A 79 -6.18 0.65 -12.12
CA VAL A 79 -5.20 1.55 -11.50
C VAL A 79 -4.42 2.31 -12.56
N THR A 80 -4.39 3.63 -12.44
CA THR A 80 -3.61 4.54 -13.31
C THR A 80 -2.49 5.26 -12.57
N SER A 81 -2.50 5.23 -11.24
CA SER A 81 -1.47 5.85 -10.40
C SER A 81 -1.16 4.99 -9.20
N MET A 82 0.12 4.85 -8.85
CA MET A 82 0.61 4.10 -7.69
C MET A 82 1.49 4.99 -6.82
N ILE A 83 1.32 4.93 -5.50
CA ILE A 83 2.08 5.71 -4.53
C ILE A 83 2.90 4.77 -3.67
N PHE A 84 4.22 5.00 -3.64
CA PHE A 84 5.21 4.21 -2.92
C PHE A 84 5.70 4.92 -1.66
N GLY A 85 6.46 4.22 -0.82
CA GLY A 85 7.28 4.85 0.21
C GLY A 85 7.10 4.31 1.62
N GLU A 86 6.03 3.55 1.89
CA GLU A 86 5.89 2.85 3.18
C GLU A 86 6.89 1.69 3.23
N GLY A 87 7.74 1.65 4.28
CA GLY A 87 8.74 0.60 4.52
C GLY A 87 9.81 0.44 3.44
N GLY A 88 9.60 0.95 2.25
CA GLY A 88 10.48 0.87 1.11
C GLY A 88 10.16 1.96 0.10
N SER A 89 10.84 3.09 0.16
CA SER A 89 10.77 4.13 -0.87
C SER A 89 11.87 3.94 -1.89
N ALA A 90 11.72 4.60 -3.02
CA ALA A 90 12.70 4.64 -4.08
C ALA A 90 14.06 5.20 -3.63
N ALA A 91 14.06 6.05 -2.61
CA ALA A 91 15.25 6.72 -2.09
C ALA A 91 15.02 7.21 -0.63
N PRO A 92 16.08 7.51 0.11
CA PRO A 92 17.47 7.39 -0.30
C PRO A 92 17.96 5.94 -0.23
N ASP A 93 18.84 5.61 -1.18
CA ASP A 93 19.68 4.40 -1.20
C ASP A 93 18.98 3.03 -1.01
N LYS A 94 17.92 2.80 -1.78
CA LYS A 94 17.49 1.44 -2.05
C LYS A 94 17.84 1.07 -3.49
N ASP A 95 18.36 -0.13 -3.69
CA ASP A 95 18.66 -0.68 -5.01
C ASP A 95 19.65 0.15 -5.85
N GLY A 96 20.55 0.89 -5.20
CA GLY A 96 21.60 1.67 -5.84
C GLY A 96 21.18 3.09 -6.27
N PHE A 97 20.01 3.57 -5.89
CA PHE A 97 19.58 4.94 -6.15
C PHE A 97 19.88 5.84 -4.94
N ALA A 98 20.78 6.79 -5.11
CA ALA A 98 21.18 7.70 -4.04
C ALA A 98 20.06 8.66 -3.61
N ASP A 99 19.14 9.00 -4.53
CA ASP A 99 18.07 9.96 -4.31
C ASP A 99 16.86 9.74 -5.24
N PHE A 100 15.79 10.49 -5.03
CA PHE A 100 14.57 10.42 -5.84
C PHE A 100 14.80 10.81 -7.30
N GLN A 101 15.69 11.77 -7.57
CA GLN A 101 15.96 12.22 -8.92
C GLN A 101 16.54 11.10 -9.78
N SER A 102 17.51 10.35 -9.25
CA SER A 102 18.13 9.22 -9.94
C SER A 102 17.14 8.07 -10.20
N TYR A 103 16.29 7.74 -9.23
CA TYR A 103 15.27 6.74 -9.39
C TYR A 103 14.20 7.15 -10.42
N PHE A 104 13.69 8.37 -10.32
CA PHE A 104 12.69 8.88 -11.26
C PHE A 104 13.23 9.01 -12.68
N ALA A 105 14.52 9.36 -12.83
CA ALA A 105 15.18 9.37 -14.14
C ALA A 105 15.22 7.97 -14.77
N GLU A 106 15.53 6.93 -13.99
CA GLU A 106 15.53 5.56 -14.49
C GLU A 106 14.12 5.07 -14.86
N LEU A 107 13.10 5.42 -14.08
CA LEU A 107 11.71 5.12 -14.42
C LEU A 107 11.28 5.79 -15.73
N ARG A 108 11.62 7.08 -15.94
CA ARG A 108 11.33 7.78 -17.21
C ARG A 108 12.02 7.11 -18.39
N LYS A 109 13.27 6.69 -18.21
CA LYS A 109 14.06 6.00 -19.25
C LYS A 109 13.46 4.66 -19.65
N ARG A 110 13.00 3.84 -18.68
CA ARG A 110 12.39 2.53 -18.95
C ARG A 110 10.96 2.66 -19.46
N GLY A 111 10.27 3.73 -19.08
CA GLY A 111 8.84 3.90 -19.30
C GLY A 111 8.00 3.03 -18.36
N ILE A 112 6.88 3.55 -17.94
CA ILE A 112 5.93 2.92 -17.02
C ILE A 112 4.51 3.11 -17.52
N SER A 113 3.65 2.11 -17.29
CA SER A 113 2.25 2.16 -17.75
C SER A 113 1.35 3.00 -16.86
N THR A 114 1.69 3.13 -15.58
CA THR A 114 0.96 3.92 -14.58
C THR A 114 1.76 5.13 -14.15
N ASN A 115 1.10 6.17 -13.64
CA ASN A 115 1.78 7.26 -12.96
C ASN A 115 2.36 6.78 -11.63
N ILE A 116 3.45 7.37 -11.19
CA ILE A 116 4.12 6.99 -9.94
C ILE A 116 4.43 8.23 -9.11
N GLY A 117 4.04 8.19 -7.83
CA GLY A 117 4.51 9.08 -6.77
C GLY A 117 5.16 8.28 -5.64
N SER A 118 5.89 8.95 -4.76
CA SER A 118 6.50 8.29 -3.61
C SER A 118 6.58 9.23 -2.41
N TYR A 119 6.48 8.65 -1.23
CA TYR A 119 6.87 9.29 0.03
C TYR A 119 8.36 9.05 0.30
N ALA A 120 8.99 9.90 1.10
CA ALA A 120 10.27 9.63 1.72
C ALA A 120 10.07 8.65 2.89
N GLY A 121 10.67 7.46 2.81
CA GLY A 121 10.54 6.43 3.85
C GLY A 121 11.42 6.73 5.07
N SER A 122 10.82 6.90 6.24
CA SER A 122 11.57 7.19 7.48
C SER A 122 12.58 6.08 7.83
N SER A 123 12.24 4.84 7.55
CA SER A 123 13.13 3.68 7.75
C SER A 123 14.37 3.72 6.87
N GLN A 124 14.26 4.23 5.63
CA GLN A 124 15.40 4.38 4.73
C GLN A 124 16.27 5.57 5.13
N VAL A 125 15.64 6.71 5.49
CA VAL A 125 16.34 7.87 6.06
C VAL A 125 17.15 7.46 7.30
N TRP A 126 16.54 6.65 8.18
CA TRP A 126 17.22 6.08 9.34
C TRP A 126 18.40 5.21 8.94
N THR A 127 18.18 4.24 8.06
CA THR A 127 19.21 3.27 7.65
C THR A 127 20.41 3.95 7.00
N GLN A 128 20.18 4.96 6.17
CA GLN A 128 21.24 5.70 5.51
C GLN A 128 22.14 6.47 6.50
N VAL A 129 21.57 6.96 7.60
CA VAL A 129 22.33 7.76 8.58
C VAL A 129 22.90 6.89 9.69
N ARG A 130 22.16 5.89 10.17
CA ARG A 130 22.49 5.11 11.37
C ARG A 130 22.74 3.63 11.13
N GLY A 131 22.39 3.12 9.95
CA GLY A 131 22.44 1.68 9.70
C GLY A 131 21.51 0.90 10.65
N PRO A 132 21.90 -0.31 11.11
CA PRO A 132 21.09 -1.18 11.96
C PRO A 132 21.22 -0.89 13.46
N LYS A 133 21.38 0.38 13.84
CA LYS A 133 21.54 0.79 15.25
C LYS A 133 20.21 1.23 15.84
N ALA A 134 19.84 0.68 17.00
CA ALA A 134 18.72 1.15 17.81
C ALA A 134 19.07 2.41 18.64
N GLY A 135 18.08 2.94 19.36
CA GLY A 135 18.19 4.11 20.24
C GLY A 135 18.09 5.44 19.52
N PRO A 136 17.93 6.57 20.25
CA PRO A 136 17.71 7.89 19.67
C PRO A 136 18.90 8.38 18.84
N PRO A 137 18.66 9.17 17.78
CA PRO A 137 19.74 9.79 17.01
C PRO A 137 20.42 10.88 17.81
N THR A 138 21.71 11.07 17.56
CA THR A 138 22.42 12.29 18.02
C THR A 138 21.88 13.52 17.28
N PRO A 139 22.08 14.76 17.80
CA PRO A 139 21.67 15.97 17.09
C PRO A 139 22.23 16.05 15.65
N VAL A 140 23.49 15.67 15.44
CA VAL A 140 24.11 15.65 14.11
C VAL A 140 23.45 14.62 13.17
N GLU A 141 23.14 13.43 13.67
CA GLU A 141 22.42 12.41 12.91
C GLU A 141 21.02 12.89 12.54
N LEU A 142 20.29 13.51 13.49
CA LEU A 142 18.94 14.04 13.25
C LEU A 142 18.97 15.15 12.18
N ASP A 143 19.94 16.05 12.21
CA ASP A 143 20.06 17.10 11.19
C ASP A 143 20.37 16.52 9.80
N ARG A 144 21.17 15.46 9.72
CA ARG A 144 21.38 14.72 8.46
C ARG A 144 20.09 14.06 7.96
N MET A 145 19.29 13.46 8.85
CA MET A 145 18.00 12.90 8.49
C MET A 145 17.03 13.96 7.95
N ARG A 146 16.97 15.13 8.63
CA ARG A 146 16.17 16.29 8.16
C ARG A 146 16.61 16.77 6.78
N ALA A 147 17.93 16.79 6.52
CA ALA A 147 18.46 17.18 5.22
C ALA A 147 18.04 16.20 4.11
N LEU A 148 18.04 14.89 4.38
CA LEU A 148 17.56 13.88 3.43
C LEU A 148 16.06 14.02 3.12
N VAL A 149 15.24 14.29 4.14
CA VAL A 149 13.80 14.56 3.92
C VAL A 149 13.62 15.83 3.09
N ARG A 150 14.35 16.91 3.38
CA ARG A 150 14.31 18.15 2.60
C ARG A 150 14.66 17.89 1.14
N GLN A 151 15.75 17.19 0.88
CA GLN A 151 16.15 16.81 -0.48
C GLN A 151 15.06 16.01 -1.18
N ALA A 152 14.48 15.02 -0.51
CA ALA A 152 13.40 14.23 -1.07
C ALA A 152 12.17 15.08 -1.43
N MET A 153 11.76 16.00 -0.54
CA MET A 153 10.64 16.93 -0.81
C MET A 153 10.92 17.82 -2.02
N GLU A 154 12.13 18.39 -2.13
CA GLU A 154 12.54 19.22 -3.26
C GLU A 154 12.63 18.43 -4.57
N GLN A 155 12.89 17.13 -4.51
CA GLN A 155 12.88 16.21 -5.66
C GLN A 155 11.51 15.62 -5.97
N GLY A 156 10.47 15.97 -5.22
CA GLY A 156 9.08 15.63 -5.52
C GLY A 156 8.44 14.56 -4.65
N ALA A 157 9.01 14.23 -3.49
CA ALA A 157 8.31 13.39 -2.52
C ALA A 157 6.98 14.02 -2.09
N LEU A 158 5.95 13.18 -1.86
CA LEU A 158 4.61 13.59 -1.44
C LEU A 158 4.53 13.91 0.06
N GLY A 159 5.54 13.52 0.82
CA GLY A 159 5.62 13.65 2.27
C GLY A 159 6.55 12.63 2.87
N VAL A 160 6.34 12.27 4.13
CA VAL A 160 7.07 11.22 4.85
C VAL A 160 6.15 10.03 5.08
N ALA A 161 6.66 8.81 4.85
CA ALA A 161 5.98 7.61 5.29
C ALA A 161 6.80 6.84 6.32
N SER A 162 6.11 6.10 7.19
CA SER A 162 6.76 5.25 8.19
C SER A 162 6.16 3.85 8.22
N SER A 163 7.00 2.86 8.57
CA SER A 163 6.61 1.50 8.92
C SER A 163 7.19 1.19 10.29
N LEU A 164 6.37 1.31 11.35
CA LEU A 164 6.84 1.34 12.73
C LEU A 164 6.70 -0.01 13.46
N SER A 165 6.09 -1.02 12.83
CA SER A 165 5.84 -2.32 13.45
C SER A 165 7.07 -3.22 13.58
N GLY A 166 8.14 -2.93 12.85
CA GLY A 166 9.39 -3.69 12.88
C GLY A 166 10.63 -2.83 12.64
N PRO A 167 11.83 -3.33 12.99
CA PRO A 167 13.09 -2.65 12.74
C PRO A 167 13.35 -2.40 11.25
N PRO A 168 13.97 -1.26 10.87
CA PRO A 168 14.45 -0.20 11.76
C PRO A 168 13.38 0.78 12.22
N GLY A 169 12.17 0.78 11.64
CA GLY A 169 11.08 1.68 11.96
C GLY A 169 10.69 1.66 13.45
N ALA A 170 10.68 0.48 14.06
CA ALA A 170 10.37 0.33 15.48
C ALA A 170 11.36 1.05 16.42
N TRP A 171 12.54 1.39 15.94
CA TRP A 171 13.55 2.14 16.71
C TRP A 171 13.39 3.65 16.61
N ILE A 172 12.57 4.13 15.66
CA ILE A 172 12.34 5.56 15.45
C ILE A 172 11.31 6.03 16.49
N ASP A 173 11.72 6.90 17.39
CA ASP A 173 10.84 7.45 18.40
C ASP A 173 9.95 8.57 17.84
N THR A 174 8.89 8.90 18.58
CA THR A 174 7.91 9.92 18.21
C THR A 174 8.55 11.29 17.99
N ALA A 175 9.56 11.67 18.78
CA ALA A 175 10.24 12.96 18.65
C ALA A 175 11.02 13.05 17.32
N THR A 176 11.72 11.99 16.96
CA THR A 176 12.39 11.87 15.66
C THR A 176 11.40 11.96 14.51
N LEU A 177 10.27 11.24 14.59
CA LEU A 177 9.22 11.29 13.55
C LEU A 177 8.64 12.70 13.40
N VAL A 178 8.35 13.38 14.52
CA VAL A 178 7.90 14.79 14.50
C VAL A 178 8.93 15.67 13.76
N ALA A 179 10.21 15.53 14.10
CA ALA A 179 11.27 16.34 13.48
C ALA A 179 11.41 16.12 11.96
N LEU A 180 11.19 14.90 11.48
CA LEU A 180 11.19 14.59 10.04
C LEU A 180 9.91 15.12 9.37
N CYS A 181 8.76 14.95 10.02
CA CYS A 181 7.47 15.42 9.53
C CYS A 181 7.36 16.95 9.50
N GLU A 182 7.98 17.67 10.45
CA GLU A 182 8.08 19.15 10.41
C GLU A 182 8.75 19.64 9.12
N VAL A 183 9.79 18.95 8.65
CA VAL A 183 10.42 19.27 7.36
C VAL A 183 9.43 19.07 6.23
N ALA A 184 8.74 17.91 6.15
CA ALA A 184 7.74 17.66 5.12
C ALA A 184 6.57 18.66 5.16
N GLY A 185 6.12 19.03 6.37
CA GLY A 185 5.06 20.01 6.58
C GLY A 185 5.39 21.40 6.03
N GLN A 186 6.67 21.85 6.12
CA GLN A 186 7.13 23.11 5.53
C GLN A 186 6.98 23.16 4.01
N TYR A 187 6.94 22.00 3.35
CA TYR A 187 6.73 21.85 1.91
C TYR A 187 5.28 21.51 1.54
N GLY A 188 4.36 21.46 2.50
CA GLY A 188 2.97 21.08 2.27
C GLY A 188 2.75 19.58 2.06
N GLY A 189 3.70 18.74 2.45
CA GLY A 189 3.60 17.29 2.39
C GLY A 189 2.70 16.71 3.49
N ILE A 190 2.51 15.38 3.47
CA ILE A 190 1.71 14.64 4.44
C ILE A 190 2.55 13.61 5.19
N TYR A 191 2.02 13.09 6.29
CA TYR A 191 2.55 11.93 6.99
C TYR A 191 1.65 10.71 6.76
N SER A 192 2.19 9.66 6.15
CA SER A 192 1.49 8.39 5.94
C SER A 192 2.16 7.31 6.78
N THR A 193 1.39 6.57 7.60
CA THR A 193 2.00 5.70 8.62
C THR A 193 1.37 4.31 8.72
N HIS A 194 2.21 3.27 8.48
CA HIS A 194 2.02 1.99 9.12
C HIS A 194 2.36 2.15 10.61
N MET A 195 1.36 2.12 11.45
CA MET A 195 1.46 2.44 12.87
C MET A 195 2.41 1.51 13.62
N ARG A 196 2.82 1.91 14.81
CA ARG A 196 3.75 1.17 15.66
C ARG A 196 3.24 -0.21 16.04
N THR A 197 1.95 -0.31 16.34
CA THR A 197 1.26 -1.57 16.56
C THR A 197 -0.18 -1.50 16.09
N GLU A 198 -0.68 -2.59 15.57
CA GLU A 198 -2.07 -2.80 15.19
C GLU A 198 -2.74 -3.84 16.10
N GLY A 199 -1.99 -4.32 17.12
CA GLY A 199 -2.43 -5.23 18.16
C GLY A 199 -2.97 -4.51 19.39
N PHE A 200 -2.57 -4.94 20.59
CA PHE A 200 -3.11 -4.41 21.86
C PHE A 200 -2.93 -2.90 22.05
N GLY A 201 -1.86 -2.32 21.52
CA GLY A 201 -1.60 -0.86 21.60
C GLY A 201 -2.12 -0.06 20.40
N VAL A 202 -3.14 -0.53 19.68
CA VAL A 202 -3.63 0.12 18.45
C VAL A 202 -4.19 1.52 18.71
N PHE A 203 -4.85 1.73 19.85
CA PHE A 203 -5.40 3.04 20.23
C PHE A 203 -4.30 4.06 20.50
N GLU A 204 -3.26 3.66 21.23
CA GLU A 204 -2.08 4.47 21.48
C GLU A 204 -1.33 4.79 20.17
N SER A 205 -1.28 3.86 19.23
CA SER A 205 -0.65 4.07 17.93
C SER A 205 -1.41 5.06 17.06
N VAL A 206 -2.74 5.03 17.07
CA VAL A 206 -3.57 6.06 16.43
C VAL A 206 -3.35 7.41 17.09
N ALA A 207 -3.30 7.47 18.43
CA ALA A 207 -3.02 8.69 19.16
C ALA A 207 -1.61 9.24 18.86
N GLU A 208 -0.59 8.37 18.72
CA GLU A 208 0.76 8.76 18.31
C GLU A 208 0.76 9.39 16.90
N ALA A 209 0.07 8.77 15.93
CA ALA A 209 -0.03 9.30 14.58
C ALA A 209 -0.70 10.69 14.54
N ILE A 210 -1.80 10.86 15.29
CA ILE A 210 -2.50 12.14 15.47
C ILE A 210 -1.57 13.19 16.11
N GLU A 211 -0.83 12.82 17.15
CA GLU A 211 0.10 13.71 17.85
C GLU A 211 1.27 14.16 16.94
N ILE A 212 1.82 13.26 16.13
CA ILE A 212 2.87 13.60 15.14
C ILE A 212 2.33 14.62 14.15
N GLY A 213 1.14 14.39 13.57
CA GLY A 213 0.53 15.32 12.63
C GLY A 213 0.24 16.69 13.26
N ARG A 214 -0.26 16.70 14.48
CA ARG A 214 -0.53 17.93 15.24
C ARG A 214 0.73 18.76 15.50
N LYS A 215 1.81 18.11 15.98
CA LYS A 215 3.08 18.78 16.27
C LYS A 215 3.78 19.27 15.00
N ALA A 216 3.82 18.44 13.97
CA ALA A 216 4.45 18.77 12.71
C ALA A 216 3.57 19.64 11.78
N ARG A 217 2.32 19.92 12.15
CA ARG A 217 1.35 20.76 11.40
C ARG A 217 1.14 20.29 9.97
N LEU A 218 0.93 18.97 9.79
CA LEU A 218 0.66 18.37 8.49
C LEU A 218 -0.47 17.33 8.57
N PRO A 219 -1.13 17.02 7.44
CA PRO A 219 -2.11 15.96 7.36
C PRO A 219 -1.52 14.59 7.66
N VAL A 220 -2.36 13.70 8.19
CA VAL A 220 -2.01 12.31 8.51
C VAL A 220 -2.89 11.35 7.72
N ASP A 221 -2.28 10.34 7.12
CA ASP A 221 -2.94 9.18 6.55
C ASP A 221 -2.52 7.92 7.30
N ILE A 222 -3.47 7.27 7.98
CA ILE A 222 -3.23 6.01 8.67
C ILE A 222 -3.34 4.88 7.65
N ILE A 223 -2.21 4.24 7.38
CA ILE A 223 -2.07 3.17 6.40
C ILE A 223 -2.87 1.93 6.85
N HIS A 224 -3.65 1.32 5.92
CA HIS A 224 -4.37 0.05 6.08
C HIS A 224 -4.98 -0.16 7.46
N LEU A 225 -5.78 0.81 7.92
CA LEU A 225 -6.40 0.84 9.25
C LEU A 225 -7.07 -0.49 9.60
N LYS A 226 -6.61 -1.13 10.67
CA LYS A 226 -7.16 -2.38 11.19
C LYS A 226 -6.91 -2.55 12.68
N ILE A 227 -7.65 -3.45 13.27
CA ILE A 227 -7.38 -4.02 14.59
C ILE A 227 -7.01 -5.47 14.35
N ALA A 228 -5.73 -5.79 14.47
CA ALA A 228 -5.22 -7.11 14.15
C ALA A 228 -5.32 -8.10 15.33
N GLU A 229 -5.33 -7.61 16.58
CA GLU A 229 -5.51 -8.47 17.75
C GLU A 229 -6.97 -8.94 17.86
N HIS A 230 -7.20 -10.25 17.70
CA HIS A 230 -8.54 -10.83 17.67
C HIS A 230 -9.36 -10.57 18.94
N LYS A 231 -8.71 -10.40 20.10
CA LYS A 231 -9.37 -10.06 21.36
C LYS A 231 -9.97 -8.65 21.40
N LEU A 232 -9.56 -7.80 20.47
CA LEU A 232 -10.04 -6.43 20.32
C LEU A 232 -10.99 -6.25 19.14
N TRP A 233 -11.29 -7.32 18.38
CA TRP A 233 -12.23 -7.22 17.27
C TRP A 233 -13.60 -6.72 17.74
N GLY A 234 -14.24 -5.89 16.91
CA GLY A 234 -15.46 -5.18 17.24
C GLY A 234 -15.25 -3.79 17.84
N GLN A 235 -14.00 -3.40 18.15
CA GLN A 235 -13.70 -2.07 18.69
C GLN A 235 -13.38 -1.02 17.61
N MET A 236 -13.49 -1.35 16.32
CA MET A 236 -13.30 -0.39 15.25
C MET A 236 -14.16 0.87 15.38
N PRO A 237 -15.44 0.81 15.83
CA PRO A 237 -16.22 2.03 16.08
C PRO A 237 -15.57 3.02 17.04
N GLU A 238 -14.88 2.54 18.07
CA GLU A 238 -14.18 3.39 19.03
C GLU A 238 -12.90 3.98 18.43
N LEU A 239 -12.14 3.17 17.68
CA LEU A 239 -10.95 3.62 16.97
C LEU A 239 -11.28 4.72 15.94
N ILE A 240 -12.35 4.53 15.17
CA ILE A 240 -12.88 5.52 14.22
C ILE A 240 -13.31 6.80 14.95
N ARG A 241 -13.93 6.70 16.12
CA ARG A 241 -14.33 7.86 16.94
C ARG A 241 -13.11 8.69 17.35
N THR A 242 -11.98 8.07 17.69
CA THR A 242 -10.72 8.77 17.98
C THR A 242 -10.26 9.63 16.80
N ILE A 243 -10.28 9.06 15.59
CA ILE A 243 -9.95 9.79 14.35
C ILE A 243 -10.97 10.92 14.09
N ALA A 244 -12.27 10.61 14.21
CA ALA A 244 -13.33 11.59 13.99
C ALA A 244 -13.23 12.79 14.94
N ASN A 245 -12.89 12.56 16.21
CA ASN A 245 -12.68 13.62 17.19
C ASN A 245 -11.50 14.52 16.81
N ALA A 246 -10.37 13.95 16.35
CA ALA A 246 -9.25 14.75 15.87
C ALA A 246 -9.66 15.63 14.68
N ARG A 247 -10.46 15.10 13.75
CA ARG A 247 -11.01 15.83 12.59
C ARG A 247 -11.97 16.96 13.02
N GLN A 248 -12.86 16.71 13.98
CA GLN A 248 -13.76 17.73 14.53
C GLN A 248 -12.98 18.88 15.20
N ASN A 249 -11.81 18.60 15.73
CA ASN A 249 -10.89 19.59 16.30
C ASN A 249 -9.99 20.27 15.25
N GLY A 250 -10.30 20.11 13.95
CA GLY A 250 -9.65 20.80 12.84
C GLY A 250 -8.38 20.15 12.32
N GLN A 251 -8.03 18.93 12.75
CA GLN A 251 -6.86 18.21 12.25
C GLN A 251 -7.23 17.35 11.03
N GLU A 252 -6.46 17.44 9.97
CA GLU A 252 -6.60 16.58 8.79
C GLU A 252 -6.02 15.19 9.10
N VAL A 253 -6.88 14.26 9.56
CA VAL A 253 -6.52 12.85 9.80
C VAL A 253 -7.43 11.99 8.96
N GLU A 254 -6.86 11.15 8.14
CA GLU A 254 -7.54 10.20 7.27
C GLU A 254 -6.94 8.81 7.43
N ALA A 255 -7.56 7.82 6.80
CA ALA A 255 -7.05 6.47 6.74
C ALA A 255 -7.37 5.82 5.39
N HIS A 256 -6.79 4.67 5.12
CA HIS A 256 -7.22 3.80 4.04
C HIS A 256 -7.25 2.34 4.48
N VAL A 257 -7.98 1.52 3.74
CA VAL A 257 -8.10 0.08 3.97
C VAL A 257 -7.97 -0.68 2.66
N TYR A 258 -7.66 -1.98 2.73
CA TYR A 258 -7.84 -2.93 1.64
C TYR A 258 -8.87 -4.00 2.04
N PRO A 259 -9.64 -4.55 1.09
CA PRO A 259 -10.82 -5.35 1.38
C PRO A 259 -10.50 -6.85 1.58
N TYR A 260 -9.56 -7.18 2.46
CA TYR A 260 -9.15 -8.56 2.76
C TYR A 260 -8.96 -8.79 4.26
N ARG A 261 -9.17 -10.04 4.70
CA ARG A 261 -9.08 -10.48 6.10
C ARG A 261 -7.67 -10.87 6.56
N ALA A 262 -6.68 -10.57 5.75
CA ALA A 262 -5.29 -10.91 6.05
C ALA A 262 -4.35 -9.79 5.63
N GLY A 263 -3.24 -9.65 6.34
CA GLY A 263 -2.11 -8.82 5.95
C GLY A 263 -0.93 -9.67 5.49
N GLN A 264 0.14 -9.01 5.04
CA GLN A 264 1.39 -9.69 4.69
C GLN A 264 2.56 -8.95 5.31
N ASN A 265 3.47 -9.72 5.92
CA ASN A 265 4.73 -9.24 6.46
C ASN A 265 5.79 -10.34 6.29
N ASN A 266 6.92 -10.26 6.99
CA ASN A 266 7.94 -11.30 7.02
C ASN A 266 7.68 -12.28 8.19
N LEU A 267 8.01 -13.55 8.04
CA LEU A 267 7.92 -14.54 9.13
C LEU A 267 8.80 -14.14 10.34
N SER A 268 9.91 -13.46 10.09
CA SER A 268 10.77 -12.94 11.15
C SER A 268 10.13 -11.83 11.99
N SER A 269 8.98 -11.27 11.58
CA SER A 269 8.24 -10.28 12.39
C SER A 269 7.68 -10.84 13.69
N ILE A 270 7.59 -12.17 13.82
CA ILE A 270 7.23 -12.84 15.10
C ILE A 270 8.43 -12.99 16.04
N ILE A 271 9.63 -12.63 15.61
CA ILE A 271 10.82 -12.63 16.46
C ILE A 271 10.92 -11.28 17.19
N PRO A 272 11.21 -11.26 18.50
CA PRO A 272 11.28 -10.03 19.29
C PRO A 272 12.20 -8.96 18.69
N PRO A 273 11.84 -7.65 18.75
CA PRO A 273 12.59 -6.57 18.12
C PRO A 273 14.07 -6.47 18.53
N TRP A 274 14.41 -6.77 19.78
CA TRP A 274 15.80 -6.78 20.25
C TRP A 274 16.69 -7.79 19.51
N ALA A 275 16.09 -8.90 19.05
CA ALA A 275 16.83 -9.92 18.32
C ALA A 275 17.23 -9.48 16.89
N HIS A 276 16.64 -8.43 16.36
CA HIS A 276 16.98 -7.85 15.06
C HIS A 276 18.09 -6.80 15.11
N GLU A 277 18.47 -6.33 16.31
CA GLU A 277 19.54 -5.34 16.46
C GLU A 277 20.88 -5.88 15.91
N GLY A 278 21.57 -5.07 15.11
CA GLY A 278 22.77 -5.48 14.38
C GLY A 278 22.49 -6.11 13.02
N GLY A 279 21.20 -6.19 12.62
CA GLY A 279 20.80 -6.63 11.28
C GLY A 279 20.67 -8.14 11.13
N ARG A 280 20.57 -8.57 9.88
CA ARG A 280 20.22 -9.96 9.51
C ARG A 280 21.18 -11.01 10.09
N GLU A 281 22.47 -10.81 9.99
CA GLU A 281 23.45 -11.79 10.45
C GLU A 281 23.42 -11.93 11.98
N ALA A 282 23.19 -10.83 12.69
CA ALA A 282 23.04 -10.85 14.14
C ALA A 282 21.75 -11.60 14.55
N LEU A 283 20.64 -11.38 13.83
CA LEU A 283 19.42 -12.16 14.02
C LEU A 283 19.67 -13.65 13.85
N LEU A 284 20.27 -14.06 12.73
CA LEU A 284 20.56 -15.47 12.45
C LEU A 284 21.50 -16.10 13.51
N GLY A 285 22.46 -15.32 14.02
CA GLY A 285 23.33 -15.74 15.13
C GLY A 285 22.53 -16.00 16.40
N ARG A 286 21.60 -15.09 16.77
CA ARG A 286 20.75 -15.24 17.96
C ARG A 286 19.78 -16.41 17.87
N LEU A 287 19.24 -16.71 16.68
CA LEU A 287 18.38 -17.89 16.47
C LEU A 287 19.15 -19.22 16.62
N ARG A 288 20.48 -19.24 16.44
CA ARG A 288 21.33 -20.40 16.66
C ARG A 288 21.82 -20.55 18.10
N ASP A 289 21.71 -19.49 18.89
CA ASP A 289 22.25 -19.47 20.26
C ASP A 289 21.33 -20.22 21.25
N PRO A 290 21.73 -21.36 21.79
CA PRO A 290 20.93 -22.13 22.74
C PRO A 290 20.67 -21.36 24.05
N ALA A 291 21.54 -20.43 24.44
CA ALA A 291 21.36 -19.62 25.65
C ALA A 291 20.19 -18.63 25.51
N LEU A 292 19.88 -18.20 24.30
CA LEU A 292 18.78 -17.27 24.03
C LEU A 292 17.45 -17.98 23.73
N LYS A 293 17.47 -19.26 23.41
CA LYS A 293 16.31 -20.02 22.96
C LYS A 293 15.11 -19.89 23.90
N GLN A 294 15.32 -20.16 25.20
CA GLN A 294 14.22 -20.11 26.18
C GLN A 294 13.58 -18.75 26.29
N ARG A 295 14.36 -17.67 26.17
CA ARG A 295 13.85 -16.32 26.15
C ARG A 295 13.04 -16.04 24.89
N LEU A 296 13.57 -16.42 23.72
CA LEU A 296 12.89 -16.24 22.43
C LEU A 296 11.54 -16.98 22.40
N VAL A 297 11.50 -18.25 22.80
CA VAL A 297 10.26 -19.06 22.88
C VAL A 297 9.22 -18.33 23.74
N ARG A 298 9.59 -17.97 24.98
CA ARG A 298 8.67 -17.31 25.90
C ARG A 298 8.12 -15.99 25.34
N GLU A 299 8.98 -15.17 24.72
CA GLU A 299 8.57 -13.87 24.18
C GLU A 299 7.76 -14.01 22.88
N ILE A 300 8.03 -15.00 22.04
CA ILE A 300 7.20 -15.31 20.87
C ILE A 300 5.79 -15.73 21.30
N GLU A 301 5.67 -16.63 22.27
CA GLU A 301 4.38 -17.19 22.69
C GLU A 301 3.53 -16.21 23.53
N ASN A 302 4.17 -15.40 24.36
CA ASN A 302 3.47 -14.59 25.35
C ASN A 302 3.60 -13.08 25.15
N GLY A 303 4.40 -12.64 24.15
CA GLY A 303 4.77 -11.23 24.00
C GLY A 303 5.79 -10.76 25.04
N ILE A 304 6.15 -9.49 25.00
CA ILE A 304 7.04 -8.82 25.94
C ILE A 304 6.18 -7.93 26.87
N PRO A 305 6.09 -8.21 28.17
CA PRO A 305 5.29 -7.40 29.10
C PRO A 305 5.68 -5.91 29.04
N GLY A 306 4.69 -5.03 28.94
CA GLY A 306 4.87 -3.57 28.90
C GLY A 306 5.46 -3.04 27.58
N SER A 307 5.61 -3.89 26.56
CA SER A 307 6.08 -3.52 25.23
C SER A 307 4.91 -3.25 24.28
N ASN A 308 5.08 -2.29 23.39
CA ASN A 308 4.17 -2.04 22.26
C ASN A 308 4.52 -2.89 21.03
N TRP A 309 5.32 -3.94 21.19
CA TRP A 309 5.67 -4.82 20.09
C TRP A 309 4.44 -5.54 19.54
N TYR A 310 4.22 -5.39 18.24
CA TYR A 310 3.18 -6.09 17.51
C TYR A 310 3.64 -7.52 17.18
N ASN A 311 3.19 -8.48 17.99
CA ASN A 311 3.49 -9.89 17.79
C ASN A 311 2.44 -10.53 16.87
N HIS A 312 2.79 -10.78 15.63
CA HIS A 312 1.89 -11.41 14.66
C HIS A 312 1.44 -12.83 15.05
N TYR A 313 2.24 -13.58 15.84
CA TYR A 313 1.83 -14.88 16.32
C TYR A 313 0.65 -14.79 17.29
N THR A 314 0.75 -13.93 18.29
CA THR A 314 -0.36 -13.73 19.24
C THR A 314 -1.59 -13.13 18.57
N ALA A 315 -1.40 -12.25 17.59
CA ALA A 315 -2.48 -11.63 16.83
C ALA A 315 -3.28 -12.63 15.97
N THR A 316 -2.61 -13.63 15.38
CA THR A 316 -3.29 -14.72 14.63
C THR A 316 -3.85 -15.81 15.55
N GLY A 317 -3.37 -15.89 16.78
CA GLY A 317 -3.78 -16.88 17.79
C GLY A 317 -3.30 -18.31 17.52
N SER A 318 -2.68 -18.60 16.37
CA SER A 318 -2.20 -19.94 16.03
C SER A 318 -1.24 -19.96 14.84
N TRP A 319 -0.48 -21.05 14.69
CA TRP A 319 0.35 -21.34 13.51
C TRP A 319 -0.48 -21.55 12.23
N GLU A 320 -1.76 -21.89 12.32
CA GLU A 320 -2.67 -21.98 11.18
C GLU A 320 -2.96 -20.60 10.57
N GLY A 321 -2.93 -19.54 11.36
CA GLY A 321 -3.12 -18.17 10.93
C GLY A 321 -2.01 -17.62 10.04
N MET A 322 -0.99 -18.42 9.68
CA MET A 322 0.17 -17.97 8.89
C MET A 322 0.32 -18.82 7.62
N LEU A 323 0.43 -18.17 6.46
CA LEU A 323 0.62 -18.82 5.16
C LEU A 323 1.95 -18.33 4.55
N LEU A 324 2.83 -19.26 4.21
CA LEU A 324 4.15 -18.95 3.65
C LEU A 324 4.01 -18.55 2.17
N VAL A 325 4.52 -17.38 1.80
CA VAL A 325 4.37 -16.80 0.44
C VAL A 325 5.51 -17.23 -0.47
N SER A 326 6.75 -17.06 -0.02
CA SER A 326 7.93 -17.32 -0.84
C SER A 326 9.10 -17.75 0.01
N LEU A 327 9.81 -18.77 -0.46
CA LEU A 327 10.93 -19.38 0.23
C LEU A 327 12.15 -19.41 -0.71
N SER A 328 13.29 -18.88 -0.24
CA SER A 328 14.50 -18.78 -1.07
C SER A 328 15.22 -20.11 -1.23
N ASN A 329 15.09 -21.01 -0.25
CA ASN A 329 15.71 -22.33 -0.28
C ASN A 329 14.89 -23.30 -1.14
N ALA A 330 15.53 -23.92 -2.14
CA ALA A 330 14.87 -24.84 -3.06
C ALA A 330 14.17 -26.03 -2.36
N ALA A 331 14.75 -26.56 -1.27
CA ALA A 331 14.15 -27.66 -0.52
C ALA A 331 12.82 -27.30 0.18
N TYR A 332 12.58 -25.99 0.38
CA TYR A 332 11.37 -25.46 1.02
C TYR A 332 10.31 -24.98 0.04
N LYS A 333 10.58 -24.91 -1.27
CA LYS A 333 9.63 -24.44 -2.30
C LYS A 333 8.27 -25.13 -2.25
N LYS A 334 8.22 -26.39 -1.87
CA LYS A 334 6.98 -27.17 -1.69
C LYS A 334 6.04 -26.62 -0.59
N PHE A 335 6.52 -25.71 0.25
CA PHE A 335 5.75 -25.08 1.33
C PHE A 335 5.17 -23.72 0.95
N GLU A 336 5.48 -23.20 -0.23
CA GLU A 336 4.83 -21.97 -0.74
C GLU A 336 3.33 -22.18 -0.90
N GLY A 337 2.52 -21.28 -0.33
CA GLY A 337 1.06 -21.39 -0.27
C GLY A 337 0.53 -22.31 0.84
N ARG A 338 1.39 -22.88 1.69
CA ARG A 338 0.96 -23.73 2.81
C ARG A 338 0.94 -22.98 4.14
N ARG A 339 0.06 -23.44 5.03
CA ARG A 339 -0.04 -22.93 6.39
C ARG A 339 1.12 -23.40 7.26
N MET A 340 1.56 -22.57 8.20
CA MET A 340 2.72 -22.91 9.06
C MET A 340 2.46 -24.16 9.91
N ASN A 341 1.24 -24.40 10.40
CA ASN A 341 0.89 -25.63 11.12
C ASN A 341 1.06 -26.90 10.27
N GLU A 342 0.83 -26.83 8.96
CA GLU A 342 1.07 -27.95 8.04
C GLU A 342 2.58 -28.20 7.84
N VAL A 343 3.36 -27.12 7.75
CA VAL A 343 4.82 -27.17 7.65
C VAL A 343 5.42 -27.79 8.91
N ILE A 344 4.95 -27.36 10.09
CA ILE A 344 5.35 -27.92 11.38
C ILE A 344 5.07 -29.43 11.44
N ARG A 345 3.87 -29.85 11.02
CA ARG A 345 3.49 -31.27 11.00
C ARG A 345 4.39 -32.11 10.10
N GLU A 346 4.72 -31.59 8.90
CA GLU A 346 5.55 -32.31 7.92
C GLU A 346 7.02 -32.37 8.33
N LEU A 347 7.56 -31.27 8.86
CA LEU A 347 8.95 -31.22 9.29
C LEU A 347 9.21 -31.92 10.65
N GLY A 348 8.15 -32.03 11.48
CA GLY A 348 8.23 -32.61 12.83
C GLY A 348 9.02 -31.77 13.82
N GLY A 349 8.78 -31.98 15.11
CA GLY A 349 9.45 -31.30 16.20
C GLY A 349 8.65 -30.19 16.86
N ASP A 350 9.31 -29.44 17.74
CA ASP A 350 8.73 -28.28 18.42
C ASP A 350 8.41 -27.15 17.42
N PRO A 351 7.24 -26.51 17.51
CA PRO A 351 6.84 -25.47 16.56
C PRO A 351 7.81 -24.31 16.44
N VAL A 352 8.41 -23.85 17.55
CA VAL A 352 9.37 -22.74 17.53
C VAL A 352 10.72 -23.19 16.95
N ASP A 353 11.12 -24.46 17.16
CA ASP A 353 12.30 -25.01 16.51
C ASP A 353 12.13 -25.11 14.99
N VAL A 354 10.93 -25.48 14.53
CA VAL A 354 10.61 -25.47 13.10
C VAL A 354 10.64 -24.05 12.54
N LEU A 355 10.08 -23.07 13.26
CA LEU A 355 10.16 -21.66 12.89
C LEU A 355 11.62 -21.21 12.70
N PHE A 356 12.49 -21.49 13.70
CA PHE A 356 13.90 -21.10 13.62
C PHE A 356 14.59 -21.78 12.45
N ARG A 357 14.35 -23.07 12.22
CA ARG A 357 14.88 -23.81 11.06
C ARG A 357 14.44 -23.18 9.74
N VAL A 358 13.15 -22.89 9.59
CA VAL A 358 12.62 -22.26 8.37
C VAL A 358 13.27 -20.88 8.13
N LEU A 359 13.40 -20.05 9.18
CA LEU A 359 14.07 -18.75 9.07
C LEU A 359 15.56 -18.89 8.75
N LEU A 360 16.29 -19.76 9.44
CA LEU A 360 17.72 -19.99 9.23
C LEU A 360 18.01 -20.46 7.80
N ASP A 361 17.25 -21.46 7.33
CA ASP A 361 17.44 -22.07 6.01
C ASP A 361 17.03 -21.13 4.86
N ASN A 362 16.22 -20.10 5.14
CA ASN A 362 15.79 -19.06 4.19
C ASN A 362 16.41 -17.69 4.50
N ARG A 363 17.57 -17.66 5.18
CA ARG A 363 18.34 -16.44 5.46
C ARG A 363 17.55 -15.35 6.20
N GLY A 364 16.64 -15.74 7.09
CA GLY A 364 15.84 -14.83 7.91
C GLY A 364 14.75 -14.05 7.17
N SER A 365 14.46 -14.38 5.90
CA SER A 365 13.46 -13.67 5.11
C SER A 365 12.49 -14.63 4.44
N VAL A 366 11.26 -14.69 4.96
CA VAL A 366 10.15 -15.49 4.45
C VAL A 366 8.89 -14.65 4.45
N PRO A 367 8.51 -14.02 3.32
CA PRO A 367 7.23 -13.34 3.19
C PRO A 367 6.08 -14.25 3.62
N THR A 368 5.19 -13.75 4.47
CA THR A 368 4.14 -14.54 5.12
C THR A 368 2.84 -13.75 5.20
N VAL A 369 1.73 -14.39 4.85
CA VAL A 369 0.38 -13.85 5.04
C VAL A 369 -0.12 -14.21 6.42
N TYR A 370 -0.69 -13.24 7.15
CA TYR A 370 -1.23 -13.36 8.49
C TYR A 370 -2.74 -13.11 8.49
N PHE A 371 -3.53 -14.08 8.94
CA PHE A 371 -5.00 -14.00 8.99
C PHE A 371 -5.45 -13.44 10.33
N HIS A 372 -5.41 -12.13 10.47
CA HIS A 372 -5.66 -11.41 11.72
C HIS A 372 -6.54 -10.16 11.55
N HIS A 373 -7.38 -10.10 10.51
CA HIS A 373 -8.34 -9.00 10.32
C HIS A 373 -9.78 -9.48 10.52
N SER A 374 -10.60 -8.66 11.20
CA SER A 374 -12.04 -8.81 11.25
C SER A 374 -12.67 -8.23 9.97
N GLU A 375 -13.54 -9.01 9.34
CA GLU A 375 -14.34 -8.57 8.18
C GLU A 375 -15.29 -7.44 8.59
N GLU A 376 -15.91 -7.55 9.77
CA GLU A 376 -16.88 -6.59 10.32
C GLU A 376 -16.21 -5.25 10.62
N ASP A 377 -15.02 -5.27 11.24
CA ASP A 377 -14.24 -4.08 11.53
C ASP A 377 -13.79 -3.38 10.24
N MET A 378 -13.31 -4.14 9.25
CA MET A 378 -12.93 -3.61 7.94
C MET A 378 -14.13 -2.99 7.23
N GLN A 379 -15.31 -3.63 7.24
CA GLN A 379 -16.53 -3.07 6.68
C GLN A 379 -16.98 -1.80 7.39
N TYR A 380 -16.83 -1.75 8.72
CA TYR A 380 -17.16 -0.54 9.48
C TYR A 380 -16.25 0.63 9.09
N ALA A 381 -14.93 0.39 9.00
CA ALA A 381 -13.98 1.38 8.54
C ALA A 381 -14.26 1.83 7.09
N LEU A 382 -14.53 0.90 6.19
CA LEU A 382 -14.81 1.19 4.78
C LEU A 382 -16.02 2.13 4.57
N LYS A 383 -17.02 2.10 5.46
CA LYS A 383 -18.18 3.02 5.41
C LYS A 383 -17.81 4.47 5.75
N GLN A 384 -16.70 4.73 6.45
CA GLN A 384 -16.40 6.08 6.93
C GLN A 384 -15.98 6.99 5.76
N PRO A 385 -16.44 8.24 5.70
CA PRO A 385 -16.17 9.12 4.56
C PRO A 385 -14.70 9.52 4.41
N PHE A 386 -13.93 9.49 5.50
CA PHE A 386 -12.51 9.80 5.55
C PHE A 386 -11.60 8.57 5.43
N VAL A 387 -12.17 7.39 5.18
CA VAL A 387 -11.42 6.16 4.91
C VAL A 387 -11.50 5.84 3.43
N SER A 388 -10.36 5.84 2.76
CA SER A 388 -10.21 5.56 1.33
C SER A 388 -9.72 4.12 1.07
N ILE A 389 -9.36 3.81 -0.19
CA ILE A 389 -8.87 2.50 -0.59
C ILE A 389 -7.40 2.61 -1.03
N GLY A 390 -6.55 1.76 -0.46
CA GLY A 390 -5.20 1.49 -0.92
C GLY A 390 -4.99 -0.01 -0.99
N SER A 391 -4.15 -0.51 -1.90
CA SER A 391 -4.02 -1.96 -2.10
C SER A 391 -3.08 -2.63 -1.11
N ASP A 392 -2.07 -1.91 -0.63
CA ASP A 392 -0.92 -2.50 0.06
C ASP A 392 -0.31 -3.65 -0.80
N GLY A 393 -0.43 -3.48 -2.11
CA GLY A 393 -0.08 -4.47 -3.11
C GLY A 393 1.25 -4.20 -3.80
N THR A 394 1.61 -5.13 -4.67
CA THR A 394 2.77 -5.02 -5.53
C THR A 394 2.35 -5.35 -6.97
N ALA A 395 2.83 -4.57 -7.94
CA ALA A 395 2.61 -4.87 -9.35
C ALA A 395 3.34 -6.16 -9.73
N VAL A 396 2.56 -7.17 -10.09
CA VAL A 396 3.02 -8.51 -10.47
C VAL A 396 2.34 -8.97 -11.77
N ALA A 397 2.68 -10.17 -12.22
CA ALA A 397 2.08 -10.79 -13.40
C ALA A 397 1.66 -12.23 -13.09
N THR A 398 0.83 -12.83 -13.94
CA THR A 398 0.44 -14.23 -13.82
C THR A 398 1.45 -15.19 -14.44
N GLU A 399 2.44 -14.66 -15.14
CA GLU A 399 3.50 -15.40 -15.84
C GLU A 399 4.82 -14.63 -15.82
N GLY A 400 5.92 -15.30 -16.16
CA GLY A 400 7.25 -14.70 -16.23
C GLY A 400 7.90 -14.44 -14.86
N THR A 401 8.85 -13.50 -14.83
CA THR A 401 9.69 -13.24 -13.65
C THR A 401 8.94 -12.72 -12.43
N LEU A 402 7.78 -12.08 -12.63
CA LEU A 402 6.95 -11.53 -11.57
C LEU A 402 5.81 -12.47 -11.12
N ALA A 403 5.73 -13.70 -11.66
CA ALA A 403 4.79 -14.75 -11.24
C ALA A 403 5.47 -15.72 -10.28
N ARG A 404 5.85 -15.26 -9.09
CA ARG A 404 6.61 -16.07 -8.13
C ARG A 404 5.89 -16.20 -6.81
N GLY A 405 6.11 -17.36 -6.14
CA GLY A 405 5.56 -17.65 -4.83
C GLY A 405 4.04 -17.73 -4.81
N ASN A 406 3.45 -17.50 -3.65
CA ASN A 406 2.01 -17.46 -3.43
C ASN A 406 1.58 -16.08 -2.90
N PRO A 407 1.60 -15.01 -3.75
CA PRO A 407 1.39 -13.65 -3.30
C PRO A 407 -0.03 -13.44 -2.73
N HIS A 408 -0.17 -12.42 -1.88
CA HIS A 408 -1.46 -12.04 -1.34
C HIS A 408 -2.43 -11.63 -2.46
N PRO A 409 -3.71 -12.07 -2.45
CA PRO A 409 -4.71 -11.74 -3.48
C PRO A 409 -4.90 -10.23 -3.73
N ARG A 410 -4.60 -9.37 -2.75
CA ARG A 410 -4.68 -7.91 -2.89
C ARG A 410 -3.81 -7.34 -4.01
N TYR A 411 -2.77 -8.07 -4.45
CA TYR A 411 -1.91 -7.67 -5.57
C TYR A 411 -2.65 -7.70 -6.91
N TYR A 412 -3.72 -8.50 -7.00
CA TYR A 412 -4.49 -8.71 -8.23
C TYR A 412 -5.91 -8.17 -8.19
N GLY A 413 -6.49 -7.92 -7.00
CA GLY A 413 -7.94 -7.81 -6.89
C GLY A 413 -8.51 -6.73 -5.98
N THR A 414 -7.72 -5.85 -5.35
CA THR A 414 -8.21 -4.89 -4.34
C THR A 414 -9.36 -4.04 -4.86
N PHE A 415 -9.18 -3.33 -5.97
CA PHE A 415 -10.18 -2.39 -6.49
C PHE A 415 -11.40 -3.12 -7.09
N PRO A 416 -11.23 -4.17 -7.90
CA PRO A 416 -12.35 -4.99 -8.36
C PRO A 416 -13.14 -5.64 -7.23
N ARG A 417 -12.49 -6.09 -6.15
CA ARG A 417 -13.17 -6.64 -4.98
C ARG A 417 -14.07 -5.62 -4.28
N VAL A 418 -13.62 -4.37 -4.16
CA VAL A 418 -14.47 -3.30 -3.62
C VAL A 418 -15.73 -3.16 -4.47
N LEU A 419 -15.58 -3.08 -5.79
CA LEU A 419 -16.70 -2.89 -6.72
C LEU A 419 -17.61 -4.13 -6.84
N GLY A 420 -17.03 -5.32 -6.90
CA GLY A 420 -17.78 -6.56 -7.00
C GLY A 420 -18.45 -6.95 -5.69
N ARG A 421 -17.68 -7.15 -4.64
CA ARG A 421 -18.20 -7.67 -3.38
C ARG A 421 -18.89 -6.59 -2.54
N TYR A 422 -18.23 -5.45 -2.28
CA TYR A 422 -18.77 -4.49 -1.28
C TYR A 422 -19.78 -3.51 -1.87
N VAL A 423 -19.71 -3.22 -3.18
CA VAL A 423 -20.74 -2.42 -3.87
C VAL A 423 -21.86 -3.30 -4.38
N ARG A 424 -21.57 -4.22 -5.33
CA ARG A 424 -22.62 -4.97 -6.05
C ARG A 424 -23.31 -6.03 -5.18
N GLU A 425 -22.53 -6.89 -4.50
CA GLU A 425 -23.08 -8.03 -3.75
C GLU A 425 -23.60 -7.61 -2.38
N LEU A 426 -22.78 -6.98 -1.56
CA LEU A 426 -23.10 -6.60 -0.18
C LEU A 426 -23.84 -5.27 -0.06
N LYS A 427 -23.81 -4.41 -1.09
CA LYS A 427 -24.40 -3.07 -1.09
C LYS A 427 -23.98 -2.23 0.13
N LEU A 428 -22.73 -2.40 0.56
CA LEU A 428 -22.18 -1.78 1.75
C LEU A 428 -21.99 -0.28 1.59
N ILE A 429 -21.54 0.13 0.39
CA ILE A 429 -21.38 1.52 -0.07
C ILE A 429 -21.89 1.62 -1.51
N SER A 430 -22.23 2.84 -1.97
CA SER A 430 -22.64 3.07 -3.36
C SER A 430 -21.45 2.96 -4.31
N LEU A 431 -21.74 2.78 -5.61
CA LEU A 431 -20.73 2.78 -6.66
C LEU A 431 -20.00 4.13 -6.72
N GLU A 432 -20.75 5.21 -6.59
CA GLU A 432 -20.23 6.58 -6.62
C GLU A 432 -19.27 6.84 -5.45
N GLU A 433 -19.63 6.39 -4.24
CA GLU A 433 -18.78 6.52 -3.06
C GLU A 433 -17.52 5.64 -3.18
N ALA A 434 -17.64 4.41 -3.68
CA ALA A 434 -16.50 3.54 -3.92
C ALA A 434 -15.50 4.19 -4.91
N VAL A 435 -15.99 4.72 -6.03
CA VAL A 435 -15.16 5.42 -7.01
C VAL A 435 -14.51 6.65 -6.38
N ARG A 436 -15.24 7.47 -5.62
CA ARG A 436 -14.68 8.62 -4.90
C ARG A 436 -13.51 8.20 -3.98
N LYS A 437 -13.69 7.14 -3.20
CA LYS A 437 -12.66 6.60 -2.28
C LYS A 437 -11.41 6.07 -2.99
N MET A 438 -11.55 5.63 -4.23
CA MET A 438 -10.45 5.10 -5.04
C MET A 438 -9.81 6.15 -5.96
N THR A 439 -10.35 7.36 -6.03
CA THR A 439 -9.92 8.39 -6.99
C THR A 439 -9.72 9.75 -6.34
N SER A 440 -10.73 10.62 -6.27
CA SER A 440 -10.60 12.00 -5.80
C SER A 440 -10.22 12.10 -4.32
N ALA A 441 -10.68 11.20 -3.47
CA ALA A 441 -10.29 11.16 -2.07
C ALA A 441 -8.77 10.92 -1.95
N ASN A 442 -8.22 9.96 -2.69
CA ASN A 442 -6.78 9.69 -2.72
C ASN A 442 -5.99 10.84 -3.34
N ALA A 443 -6.47 11.40 -4.48
CA ALA A 443 -5.82 12.55 -5.13
C ALA A 443 -5.72 13.77 -4.20
N SER A 444 -6.81 14.09 -3.50
CA SER A 444 -6.86 15.19 -2.52
C SER A 444 -5.91 14.97 -1.36
N LYS A 445 -5.88 13.74 -0.83
CA LYS A 445 -5.03 13.34 0.28
C LYS A 445 -3.54 13.58 -0.01
N ILE A 446 -3.09 13.19 -1.21
CA ILE A 446 -1.69 13.38 -1.63
C ILE A 446 -1.45 14.73 -2.34
N ARG A 447 -2.44 15.60 -2.37
CA ARG A 447 -2.38 16.96 -2.96
C ARG A 447 -2.03 16.98 -4.46
N VAL A 448 -2.50 15.98 -5.20
CA VAL A 448 -2.39 15.89 -6.66
C VAL A 448 -3.75 16.25 -7.27
N PHE A 449 -3.96 17.51 -7.58
CA PHE A 449 -5.29 18.07 -7.91
C PHE A 449 -5.64 18.05 -9.39
N ASP A 450 -4.75 17.60 -10.27
CA ASP A 450 -4.99 17.56 -11.72
C ASP A 450 -5.58 16.24 -12.22
N ARG A 451 -5.91 15.30 -11.31
CA ARG A 451 -6.46 13.97 -11.59
C ARG A 451 -7.43 13.48 -10.51
N GLY A 452 -7.99 12.29 -10.68
CA GLY A 452 -8.95 11.70 -9.74
C GLY A 452 -10.41 12.16 -9.94
N LEU A 453 -10.65 13.06 -10.87
CA LEU A 453 -11.99 13.50 -11.31
C LEU A 453 -12.09 13.50 -12.84
N LEU A 454 -13.28 13.18 -13.37
CA LEU A 454 -13.58 13.40 -14.78
C LEU A 454 -14.14 14.83 -14.97
N ARG A 455 -13.28 15.75 -15.39
CA ARG A 455 -13.65 17.15 -15.70
C ARG A 455 -12.77 17.70 -16.81
N PRO A 456 -13.29 18.60 -17.67
CA PRO A 456 -12.44 19.30 -18.63
C PRO A 456 -11.22 19.96 -17.96
N GLY A 457 -10.05 19.80 -18.58
CA GLY A 457 -8.76 20.27 -18.06
C GLY A 457 -7.99 19.24 -17.21
N MET A 458 -8.63 18.25 -16.62
CA MET A 458 -7.98 17.20 -15.85
C MET A 458 -7.16 16.26 -16.73
N ALA A 459 -6.15 15.63 -16.17
CA ALA A 459 -5.41 14.54 -16.81
C ALA A 459 -6.38 13.42 -17.24
N ALA A 460 -6.20 12.92 -18.44
CA ALA A 460 -7.07 11.89 -18.98
C ALA A 460 -6.64 10.49 -18.50
N ASP A 461 -6.79 10.27 -17.19
CA ASP A 461 -6.67 8.99 -16.53
C ASP A 461 -8.08 8.43 -16.33
N VAL A 462 -8.42 7.37 -17.04
CA VAL A 462 -9.80 6.83 -17.09
C VAL A 462 -9.79 5.31 -16.98
N ALA A 463 -10.68 4.78 -16.14
CA ALA A 463 -11.03 3.36 -16.08
C ALA A 463 -12.44 3.15 -16.63
N VAL A 464 -12.58 2.19 -17.55
CA VAL A 464 -13.88 1.78 -18.12
C VAL A 464 -14.11 0.33 -17.77
N PHE A 465 -15.21 0.04 -17.07
CA PHE A 465 -15.48 -1.29 -16.56
C PHE A 465 -16.97 -1.66 -16.59
N ASP A 466 -17.26 -2.95 -16.61
CA ASP A 466 -18.60 -3.48 -16.46
C ASP A 466 -18.94 -3.66 -14.97
N ALA A 467 -19.74 -2.76 -14.42
CA ALA A 467 -20.14 -2.81 -13.00
C ALA A 467 -20.95 -4.06 -12.63
N GLY A 468 -21.59 -4.71 -13.61
CA GLY A 468 -22.31 -5.97 -13.42
C GLY A 468 -21.40 -7.20 -13.33
N ARG A 469 -20.17 -7.12 -13.86
CA ARG A 469 -19.24 -8.25 -13.96
C ARG A 469 -17.96 -8.10 -13.15
N ILE A 470 -17.55 -6.85 -12.85
CA ILE A 470 -16.28 -6.60 -12.19
C ILE A 470 -16.14 -7.36 -10.87
N ILE A 471 -15.04 -8.11 -10.72
CA ILE A 471 -14.74 -8.93 -9.54
C ILE A 471 -13.25 -9.30 -9.50
N ASP A 472 -12.72 -9.54 -8.30
CA ASP A 472 -11.45 -10.23 -8.10
C ASP A 472 -11.59 -11.73 -8.34
N ARG A 473 -10.54 -12.36 -8.86
CA ARG A 473 -10.46 -13.82 -9.07
C ARG A 473 -9.37 -14.46 -8.23
N SER A 474 -8.39 -13.66 -7.82
CA SER A 474 -7.28 -14.11 -7.01
C SER A 474 -7.77 -14.57 -5.62
N THR A 475 -7.27 -15.73 -5.18
CA THR A 475 -7.53 -16.29 -3.84
C THR A 475 -6.21 -16.63 -3.16
N PHE A 476 -6.24 -16.92 -1.86
CA PHE A 476 -5.04 -17.35 -1.13
C PHE A 476 -4.48 -18.70 -1.61
N ASP A 477 -5.34 -19.56 -2.18
CA ASP A 477 -4.95 -20.86 -2.73
C ASP A 477 -4.51 -20.79 -4.21
N LYS A 478 -5.08 -19.82 -4.96
CA LYS A 478 -4.79 -19.61 -6.38
C LYS A 478 -4.61 -18.11 -6.65
N PRO A 479 -3.47 -17.52 -6.25
CA PRO A 479 -3.31 -16.07 -6.29
C PRO A 479 -3.05 -15.52 -7.70
N HIS A 480 -2.40 -16.25 -8.60
CA HIS A 480 -2.00 -15.79 -9.92
C HIS A 480 -3.17 -15.71 -10.90
N GLN A 481 -4.17 -14.87 -10.58
CA GLN A 481 -5.35 -14.65 -11.39
C GLN A 481 -5.67 -13.15 -11.47
N TYR A 482 -5.74 -12.64 -12.69
CA TYR A 482 -6.18 -11.27 -12.91
C TYR A 482 -7.67 -11.10 -12.58
N ALA A 483 -8.03 -9.88 -12.17
CA ALA A 483 -9.43 -9.48 -12.02
C ALA A 483 -10.16 -9.46 -13.37
N GLU A 484 -11.47 -9.53 -13.34
CA GLU A 484 -12.36 -9.44 -14.50
C GLU A 484 -13.21 -8.19 -14.47
N GLY A 485 -13.70 -7.76 -15.65
CA GLY A 485 -14.67 -6.69 -15.82
C GLY A 485 -14.08 -5.30 -16.07
N VAL A 486 -12.75 -5.12 -16.01
CA VAL A 486 -12.09 -3.89 -16.50
C VAL A 486 -11.81 -4.05 -17.98
N GLU A 487 -12.46 -3.21 -18.81
CA GLU A 487 -12.39 -3.29 -20.27
C GLU A 487 -11.32 -2.37 -20.87
N TYR A 488 -11.28 -1.10 -20.39
CA TYR A 488 -10.28 -0.15 -20.88
C TYR A 488 -9.66 0.63 -19.72
N VAL A 489 -8.36 0.91 -19.86
CA VAL A 489 -7.63 1.84 -19.00
C VAL A 489 -6.88 2.82 -19.88
N VAL A 490 -7.09 4.09 -19.61
CA VAL A 490 -6.41 5.21 -20.27
C VAL A 490 -5.53 5.90 -19.23
N VAL A 491 -4.27 6.13 -19.53
CA VAL A 491 -3.33 6.86 -18.69
C VAL A 491 -2.77 8.02 -19.50
N ASN A 492 -2.89 9.23 -18.99
CA ASN A 492 -2.47 10.46 -19.69
C ASN A 492 -2.95 10.51 -21.16
N GLY A 493 -4.18 10.06 -21.41
CA GLY A 493 -4.80 10.07 -22.73
C GLY A 493 -4.37 8.93 -23.67
N VAL A 494 -3.56 7.98 -23.22
CA VAL A 494 -3.12 6.82 -24.01
C VAL A 494 -3.77 5.55 -23.48
N VAL A 495 -4.31 4.71 -24.35
CA VAL A 495 -4.92 3.42 -23.96
C VAL A 495 -3.84 2.43 -23.58
N VAL A 496 -3.82 2.03 -22.32
CA VAL A 496 -2.91 1.04 -21.74
C VAL A 496 -3.55 -0.35 -21.69
N LEU A 497 -4.85 -0.41 -21.41
CA LEU A 497 -5.65 -1.64 -21.47
C LEU A 497 -6.75 -1.46 -22.53
N ASP A 498 -6.87 -2.43 -23.44
CA ASP A 498 -7.83 -2.42 -24.55
C ASP A 498 -8.60 -3.74 -24.56
N LYS A 499 -9.90 -3.69 -24.24
CA LYS A 499 -10.76 -4.89 -24.10
C LYS A 499 -10.10 -5.97 -23.25
N GLY A 500 -9.63 -5.56 -22.05
CA GLY A 500 -8.96 -6.45 -21.11
C GLY A 500 -7.53 -6.89 -21.48
N LYS A 501 -6.97 -6.43 -22.61
CA LYS A 501 -5.60 -6.76 -23.05
C LYS A 501 -4.67 -5.57 -22.90
N HIS A 502 -3.52 -5.78 -22.27
CA HIS A 502 -2.49 -4.76 -22.14
C HIS A 502 -1.88 -4.43 -23.51
N THR A 503 -1.77 -3.15 -23.85
CA THR A 503 -1.29 -2.69 -25.18
C THR A 503 0.23 -2.60 -25.28
N GLY A 504 0.95 -2.68 -24.16
CA GLY A 504 2.38 -2.40 -24.08
C GLY A 504 2.73 -0.91 -23.95
N ALA A 505 1.74 -0.01 -24.00
CA ALA A 505 1.97 1.43 -23.86
C ALA A 505 2.42 1.79 -22.44
N ARG A 506 3.35 2.74 -22.33
CA ARG A 506 3.95 3.19 -21.07
C ARG A 506 3.94 4.71 -20.94
N PRO A 507 2.73 5.34 -20.92
CA PRO A 507 2.58 6.78 -20.88
C PRO A 507 2.61 7.39 -19.48
N GLY A 508 2.92 6.60 -18.46
CA GLY A 508 2.95 7.05 -17.07
C GLY A 508 3.98 8.13 -16.82
N VAL A 509 3.67 9.03 -15.90
CA VAL A 509 4.53 10.13 -15.48
C VAL A 509 4.82 10.05 -13.99
N ILE A 510 5.83 10.82 -13.54
CA ILE A 510 6.10 10.99 -12.13
C ILE A 510 5.15 12.04 -11.56
N LEU A 511 4.46 11.70 -10.48
CA LEU A 511 3.62 12.61 -9.70
C LEU A 511 4.49 13.28 -8.64
N HIS A 512 4.69 14.57 -8.81
CA HIS A 512 5.51 15.35 -7.88
C HIS A 512 4.66 15.94 -6.75
N GLY A 513 5.18 15.87 -5.53
CA GLY A 513 4.61 16.51 -4.37
C GLY A 513 4.76 18.03 -4.38
N PRO A 514 4.13 18.73 -3.43
CA PRO A 514 4.03 20.20 -3.44
C PRO A 514 5.38 20.92 -3.24
N GLY A 515 6.40 20.23 -2.75
CA GLY A 515 7.75 20.78 -2.56
C GLY A 515 8.66 20.71 -3.78
N PHE A 516 8.19 20.12 -4.89
CA PHE A 516 9.02 19.87 -6.08
C PHE A 516 9.61 21.16 -6.66
N ARG A 517 10.90 21.10 -6.94
CA ARG A 517 11.66 22.14 -7.65
C ARG A 517 12.21 21.54 -8.94
N PRO A 518 11.74 21.99 -10.13
CA PRO A 518 12.16 21.48 -11.43
C PRO A 518 13.66 21.60 -11.70
#